data_23537672d26761a724d7abcd0e30786d
#
_entry.id   23537672d26761a724d7abcd0e30786d
#
_cell.length_a   1.000
_cell.length_b   1.000
_cell.length_c   1.000
_cell.angle_alpha   90.00
_cell.angle_beta   90.00
_cell.angle_gamma   90.00
#
_symmetry.space_group_name_H-M   'P 1'
#
loop_
_entity.id
_entity.type
_entity.pdbx_description
1 polymer ?
#
loop_
_entity_poly.entity_id
_entity_poly.type
_entity_poly.pdbx_seq_one_letter_code
_entity_poly.pdbx_strand_id
1 'polypeptide(L)'
;MSEHLGTVTNLELRTSNPDGTEGAGLSHTAEGLHLLHVYEMAGDGEPRGGVTIVHDLGEHGMRYVPLAEALVKAGWALALPDMRGHGASEGERGHCWGLPEPVRDIHSVQDHVAYRLPDHPKILIGVGVGALYALAYALEGLGAVNGLVLLAPVLEPKLTPPPAPGGLKAMFKKPKPLDPGVLGWSPEQRFVSPEARTAFASDPKVHDVVTRHTAEILPPAAASIRGRVEALDVPRLVLHGSEDQVESVGRSEGLEGPRGARVVIGGAGHGLMHEAQAPELTERIVAWCDAMCPR
;
A
#
# COMPACT_ATOMS: atom_id res chain seq x y z
N MET A 1 -19.80 26.99 6.52
CA MET A 1 -18.79 27.40 5.50
C MET A 1 -18.09 26.10 5.10
N SER A 2 -18.40 25.54 3.93
CA SER A 2 -17.64 24.39 3.39
C SER A 2 -16.28 24.94 2.96
N GLU A 3 -15.25 24.67 3.76
CA GLU A 3 -13.89 24.86 3.30
C GLU A 3 -13.70 24.02 2.04
N HIS A 4 -13.21 24.63 0.97
CA HIS A 4 -12.89 23.96 -0.27
C HIS A 4 -11.76 22.96 -0.01
N LEU A 5 -12.12 21.75 0.37
CA LEU A 5 -11.23 20.59 0.27
C LEU A 5 -10.93 20.41 -1.21
N GLY A 6 -9.66 20.28 -1.55
CA GLY A 6 -9.22 20.19 -2.94
C GLY A 6 -10.02 19.19 -3.76
N THR A 7 -10.20 19.51 -5.03
CA THR A 7 -10.96 18.66 -5.95
C THR A 7 -10.26 17.31 -6.09
N VAL A 8 -10.99 16.22 -5.81
CA VAL A 8 -10.52 14.87 -6.13
C VAL A 8 -10.62 14.69 -7.65
N THR A 9 -9.51 14.49 -8.32
CA THR A 9 -9.46 14.16 -9.73
C THR A 9 -9.10 12.69 -9.90
N ASN A 10 -9.71 12.03 -10.87
CA ASN A 10 -9.42 10.65 -11.22
C ASN A 10 -8.46 10.63 -12.40
N LEU A 11 -7.38 9.87 -12.25
CA LEU A 11 -6.37 9.67 -13.28
C LEU A 11 -6.23 8.17 -13.55
N GLU A 12 -6.08 7.81 -14.82
CA GLU A 12 -5.76 6.45 -15.23
C GLU A 12 -4.32 6.43 -15.75
N LEU A 13 -3.43 5.75 -15.05
CA LEU A 13 -2.05 5.54 -15.46
C LEU A 13 -1.88 4.16 -16.08
N ARG A 14 -1.16 4.10 -17.19
CA ARG A 14 -0.78 2.82 -17.80
C ARG A 14 0.50 2.29 -17.19
N THR A 15 0.46 1.04 -16.77
CA THR A 15 1.63 0.32 -16.26
C THR A 15 1.79 -0.99 -17.00
N SER A 16 3.03 -1.48 -17.13
CA SER A 16 3.35 -2.71 -17.86
C SER A 16 3.83 -3.80 -16.89
N ASN A 17 3.79 -5.05 -17.35
CA ASN A 17 4.46 -6.12 -16.64
C ASN A 17 5.99 -5.92 -16.68
N PRO A 18 6.71 -6.19 -15.57
CA PRO A 18 8.14 -5.88 -15.45
C PRO A 18 9.05 -6.58 -16.46
N ASP A 19 8.69 -7.74 -16.91
CA ASP A 19 9.50 -8.62 -17.77
C ASP A 19 9.06 -8.62 -19.24
N GLY A 20 8.05 -7.83 -19.60
CA GLY A 20 7.47 -7.84 -20.95
C GLY A 20 6.83 -9.18 -21.32
N THR A 21 6.79 -10.14 -20.38
CA THR A 21 6.08 -11.39 -20.61
C THR A 21 4.59 -11.11 -20.52
N GLU A 22 3.89 -11.38 -21.60
CA GLU A 22 2.45 -11.56 -21.55
C GLU A 22 2.20 -12.68 -20.54
N GLY A 23 1.61 -12.32 -19.41
CA GLY A 23 1.17 -13.31 -18.43
C GLY A 23 0.27 -14.28 -19.17
N ALA A 24 0.71 -15.52 -19.33
CA ALA A 24 0.14 -16.52 -20.21
C ALA A 24 -1.40 -16.51 -20.19
N GLY A 25 -2.03 -15.78 -21.09
CA GLY A 25 -3.45 -15.79 -21.37
C GLY A 25 -4.36 -15.01 -20.42
N LEU A 26 -3.85 -14.09 -19.57
CA LEU A 26 -4.63 -13.42 -18.52
C LEU A 26 -4.61 -11.88 -18.57
N SER A 27 -3.90 -11.30 -19.54
CA SER A 27 -4.03 -9.87 -19.83
C SER A 27 -5.32 -9.64 -20.63
N HIS A 28 -6.25 -8.90 -20.07
CA HIS A 28 -7.43 -8.43 -20.81
C HIS A 28 -7.12 -7.25 -21.75
N THR A 29 -5.90 -6.71 -21.68
CA THR A 29 -5.42 -5.67 -22.59
C THR A 29 -4.48 -6.28 -23.64
N ALA A 30 -4.67 -5.92 -24.90
CA ALA A 30 -3.96 -6.50 -26.05
C ALA A 30 -2.42 -6.30 -26.06
N GLU A 31 -1.87 -5.61 -25.05
CA GLU A 31 -0.46 -5.19 -25.00
C GLU A 31 0.21 -5.44 -23.65
N GLY A 32 -0.39 -6.22 -22.73
CA GLY A 32 0.18 -6.45 -21.39
C GLY A 32 0.21 -5.18 -20.50
N LEU A 33 -0.51 -4.13 -20.87
CA LEU A 33 -0.66 -2.91 -20.10
C LEU A 33 -1.87 -3.05 -19.18
N HIS A 34 -1.74 -2.50 -17.96
CA HIS A 34 -2.83 -2.38 -17.02
C HIS A 34 -3.12 -0.92 -16.71
N LEU A 35 -4.39 -0.59 -16.51
CA LEU A 35 -4.79 0.73 -16.05
C LEU A 35 -4.84 0.74 -14.51
N LEU A 36 -4.06 1.66 -13.93
CA LEU A 36 -4.14 2.01 -12.52
C LEU A 36 -5.05 3.21 -12.36
N HIS A 37 -6.04 3.06 -11.51
CA HIS A 37 -6.88 4.18 -11.08
C HIS A 37 -6.18 4.92 -9.94
N VAL A 38 -5.98 6.23 -10.10
CA VAL A 38 -5.31 7.06 -9.11
C VAL A 38 -6.20 8.24 -8.76
N TYR A 39 -6.46 8.44 -7.48
CA TYR A 39 -7.12 9.64 -6.98
C TYR A 39 -6.06 10.68 -6.65
N GLU A 40 -6.16 11.85 -7.27
CA GLU A 40 -5.29 12.98 -6.99
C GLU A 40 -6.04 14.05 -6.20
N MET A 41 -5.38 14.65 -5.21
CA MET A 41 -5.91 15.72 -4.39
C MET A 41 -4.83 16.78 -4.18
N ALA A 42 -5.19 18.05 -4.33
CA ALA A 42 -4.31 19.17 -4.00
C ALA A 42 -5.16 20.35 -3.53
N GLY A 43 -4.58 21.19 -2.66
CA GLY A 43 -5.17 22.44 -2.25
C GLY A 43 -4.90 23.56 -3.26
N ASP A 44 -5.40 24.76 -2.94
CA ASP A 44 -5.10 25.96 -3.71
C ASP A 44 -3.63 26.38 -3.50
N GLY A 45 -2.97 26.80 -4.56
CA GLY A 45 -1.59 27.29 -4.54
C GLY A 45 -0.54 26.22 -4.87
N GLU A 46 0.74 26.58 -4.70
CA GLU A 46 1.86 25.70 -5.00
C GLU A 46 2.05 24.68 -3.89
N PRO A 47 2.05 23.38 -4.20
CA PRO A 47 2.24 22.34 -3.19
C PRO A 47 3.66 22.37 -2.60
N ARG A 48 3.79 21.96 -1.33
CA ARG A 48 5.10 21.75 -0.67
C ARG A 48 5.86 20.57 -1.23
N GLY A 49 5.13 19.60 -1.77
CA GLY A 49 5.65 18.35 -2.31
C GLY A 49 4.55 17.37 -2.63
N GLY A 50 4.93 16.20 -3.10
CA GLY A 50 4.02 15.11 -3.41
C GLY A 50 4.03 14.02 -2.34
N VAL A 51 2.86 13.53 -1.96
CA VAL A 51 2.69 12.36 -1.09
C VAL A 51 1.91 11.28 -1.84
N THR A 52 2.44 10.09 -1.92
CA THR A 52 1.71 8.93 -2.45
C THR A 52 1.37 7.98 -1.32
N ILE A 53 0.11 7.51 -1.24
CA ILE A 53 -0.34 6.56 -0.23
C ILE A 53 -0.66 5.22 -0.91
N VAL A 54 0.12 4.18 -0.59
CA VAL A 54 -0.05 2.81 -1.07
C VAL A 54 -0.81 2.01 -0.01
N HIS A 55 -2.03 1.60 -0.34
CA HIS A 55 -2.94 0.91 0.58
C HIS A 55 -2.53 -0.53 0.88
N ASP A 56 -3.17 -1.15 1.88
CA ASP A 56 -2.95 -2.54 2.26
C ASP A 56 -3.63 -3.54 1.30
N LEU A 57 -3.20 -4.79 1.36
CA LEU A 57 -3.75 -5.89 0.58
C LEU A 57 -5.25 -6.10 0.91
N GLY A 58 -6.07 -6.16 -0.14
CA GLY A 58 -7.52 -6.27 -0.02
C GLY A 58 -8.25 -4.94 0.21
N GLU A 59 -7.53 -3.81 0.27
CA GLU A 59 -8.10 -2.47 0.46
C GLU A 59 -8.10 -1.64 -0.84
N HIS A 60 -8.20 -0.33 -0.73
CA HIS A 60 -8.14 0.62 -1.85
C HIS A 60 -7.81 2.05 -1.36
N GLY A 61 -7.37 2.92 -2.29
CA GLY A 61 -6.87 4.26 -1.96
C GLY A 61 -7.84 5.16 -1.21
N MET A 62 -9.13 5.14 -1.55
CA MET A 62 -10.15 6.02 -0.93
C MET A 62 -10.38 5.77 0.56
N ARG A 63 -9.91 4.66 1.12
CA ARG A 63 -9.97 4.42 2.56
C ARG A 63 -9.08 5.38 3.36
N TYR A 64 -8.10 6.00 2.70
CA TYR A 64 -7.13 6.91 3.31
C TYR A 64 -7.42 8.39 3.06
N VAL A 65 -8.62 8.71 2.55
CA VAL A 65 -9.04 10.10 2.30
C VAL A 65 -8.94 11.00 3.54
N PRO A 66 -9.32 10.58 4.76
CA PRO A 66 -9.16 11.46 5.93
C PRO A 66 -7.70 11.90 6.18
N LEU A 67 -6.74 11.01 6.00
CA LEU A 67 -5.31 11.32 6.07
C LEU A 67 -4.89 12.24 4.91
N ALA A 68 -5.35 11.93 3.70
CA ALA A 68 -5.06 12.71 2.50
C ALA A 68 -5.56 14.16 2.64
N GLU A 69 -6.78 14.37 3.12
CA GLU A 69 -7.35 15.70 3.36
C GLU A 69 -6.53 16.51 4.37
N ALA A 70 -6.03 15.87 5.43
CA ALA A 70 -5.18 16.54 6.41
C ALA A 70 -3.84 16.98 5.80
N LEU A 71 -3.23 16.13 4.96
CA LEU A 71 -2.02 16.45 4.23
C LEU A 71 -2.26 17.56 3.19
N VAL A 72 -3.39 17.54 2.48
CA VAL A 72 -3.77 18.65 1.57
C VAL A 72 -3.91 19.97 2.31
N LYS A 73 -4.55 19.98 3.49
CA LYS A 73 -4.64 21.17 4.35
C LYS A 73 -3.26 21.68 4.80
N ALA A 74 -2.30 20.77 4.98
CA ALA A 74 -0.90 21.11 5.28
C ALA A 74 -0.10 21.58 4.05
N GLY A 75 -0.70 21.56 2.85
CA GLY A 75 -0.11 22.06 1.61
C GLY A 75 0.59 20.98 0.77
N TRP A 76 0.32 19.69 0.99
CA TRP A 76 0.85 18.60 0.18
C TRP A 76 -0.11 18.26 -0.98
N ALA A 77 0.45 17.85 -2.12
CA ALA A 77 -0.32 17.21 -3.18
C ALA A 77 -0.32 15.69 -2.98
N LEU A 78 -1.46 15.05 -3.22
CA LEU A 78 -1.68 13.63 -2.91
C LEU A 78 -1.94 12.81 -4.17
N ALA A 79 -1.39 11.61 -4.20
CA ALA A 79 -1.76 10.54 -5.11
C ALA A 79 -2.11 9.27 -4.31
N LEU A 80 -3.33 8.77 -4.49
CA LEU A 80 -3.82 7.55 -3.85
C LEU A 80 -4.15 6.53 -4.95
N PRO A 81 -3.19 5.72 -5.39
CA PRO A 81 -3.47 4.66 -6.35
C PRO A 81 -4.32 3.57 -5.71
N ASP A 82 -5.28 3.05 -6.46
CA ASP A 82 -5.77 1.70 -6.27
C ASP A 82 -4.72 0.78 -6.91
N MET A 83 -4.04 -0.04 -6.12
CA MET A 83 -3.03 -0.95 -6.65
C MET A 83 -3.67 -2.00 -7.55
N ARG A 84 -2.92 -2.57 -8.48
CA ARG A 84 -3.40 -3.59 -9.42
C ARG A 84 -4.20 -4.69 -8.73
N GLY A 85 -5.36 -5.06 -9.30
CA GLY A 85 -6.29 -6.02 -8.70
C GLY A 85 -7.08 -5.51 -7.49
N HIS A 86 -7.06 -4.18 -7.22
CA HIS A 86 -7.77 -3.56 -6.10
C HIS A 86 -8.61 -2.37 -6.57
N GLY A 87 -9.59 -1.98 -5.76
CA GLY A 87 -10.41 -0.80 -5.99
C GLY A 87 -11.02 -0.75 -7.39
N ALA A 88 -10.71 0.32 -8.14
CA ALA A 88 -11.15 0.55 -9.52
C ALA A 88 -10.05 0.21 -10.56
N SER A 89 -8.85 -0.19 -10.12
CA SER A 89 -7.77 -0.60 -11.02
C SER A 89 -8.03 -1.95 -11.67
N GLU A 90 -7.47 -2.14 -12.86
CA GLU A 90 -7.47 -3.43 -13.55
C GLU A 90 -6.62 -4.48 -12.83
N GLY A 91 -6.75 -5.72 -13.24
CA GLY A 91 -6.02 -6.88 -12.72
C GLY A 91 -6.90 -7.85 -11.96
N GLU A 92 -6.38 -9.06 -11.74
CA GLU A 92 -7.08 -10.10 -10.99
C GLU A 92 -7.03 -9.79 -9.48
N ARG A 93 -8.16 -9.94 -8.79
CA ARG A 93 -8.29 -9.65 -7.35
C ARG A 93 -7.28 -10.43 -6.51
N GLY A 94 -6.50 -9.68 -5.71
CA GLY A 94 -5.50 -10.26 -4.80
C GLY A 94 -4.36 -10.98 -5.50
N HIS A 95 -4.12 -10.67 -6.78
CA HIS A 95 -3.03 -11.26 -7.56
C HIS A 95 -1.83 -10.31 -7.65
N CYS A 96 -0.64 -10.91 -7.57
CA CYS A 96 0.65 -10.27 -7.81
C CYS A 96 1.61 -11.31 -8.39
N TRP A 97 2.26 -11.02 -9.50
CA TRP A 97 3.27 -11.91 -10.10
C TRP A 97 4.63 -11.87 -9.38
N GLY A 98 4.87 -10.85 -8.56
CA GLY A 98 6.10 -10.65 -7.82
C GLY A 98 6.28 -9.19 -7.45
N LEU A 99 7.24 -8.89 -6.55
CA LEU A 99 7.51 -7.50 -6.13
C LEU A 99 7.85 -6.53 -7.28
N PRO A 100 8.49 -6.95 -8.40
CA PRO A 100 8.70 -6.05 -9.53
C PRO A 100 7.41 -5.44 -10.09
N GLU A 101 6.26 -6.13 -9.95
CA GLU A 101 4.97 -5.63 -10.44
C GLU A 101 4.47 -4.43 -9.64
N PRO A 102 4.20 -4.52 -8.32
CA PRO A 102 3.78 -3.35 -7.54
C PRO A 102 4.85 -2.25 -7.48
N VAL A 103 6.13 -2.58 -7.56
CA VAL A 103 7.22 -1.59 -7.66
C VAL A 103 7.09 -0.77 -8.94
N ARG A 104 6.79 -1.39 -10.07
CA ARG A 104 6.57 -0.69 -11.35
C ARG A 104 5.28 0.14 -11.32
N ASP A 105 4.24 -0.36 -10.69
CA ASP A 105 2.99 0.38 -10.51
C ASP A 105 3.24 1.67 -9.69
N ILE A 106 3.94 1.55 -8.57
CA ILE A 106 4.37 2.71 -7.76
C ILE A 106 5.26 3.64 -8.58
N HIS A 107 6.19 3.10 -9.37
CA HIS A 107 7.06 3.91 -10.22
C HIS A 107 6.26 4.76 -11.21
N SER A 108 5.26 4.19 -11.87
CA SER A 108 4.38 4.92 -12.79
C SER A 108 3.67 6.09 -12.09
N VAL A 109 3.20 5.88 -10.85
CA VAL A 109 2.58 6.95 -10.04
C VAL A 109 3.62 8.00 -9.64
N GLN A 110 4.81 7.58 -9.19
CA GLN A 110 5.88 8.49 -8.77
C GLN A 110 6.42 9.31 -9.94
N ASP A 111 6.53 8.73 -11.13
CA ASP A 111 6.92 9.46 -12.36
C ASP A 111 5.91 10.53 -12.70
N HIS A 112 4.61 10.22 -12.60
CA HIS A 112 3.56 11.22 -12.80
C HIS A 112 3.65 12.35 -11.77
N VAL A 113 3.82 12.03 -10.48
CA VAL A 113 4.02 13.03 -9.41
C VAL A 113 5.30 13.84 -9.66
N ALA A 114 6.39 13.21 -10.10
CA ALA A 114 7.63 13.90 -10.41
C ALA A 114 7.51 14.83 -11.62
N TYR A 115 6.75 14.42 -12.64
CA TYR A 115 6.45 15.28 -13.79
C TYR A 115 5.65 16.54 -13.39
N ARG A 116 4.67 16.38 -12.48
CA ARG A 116 3.83 17.50 -11.99
C ARG A 116 4.59 18.42 -11.01
N LEU A 117 5.51 17.85 -10.24
CA LEU A 117 6.25 18.51 -9.15
C LEU A 117 7.75 18.16 -9.25
N PRO A 118 8.48 18.59 -10.31
CA PRO A 118 9.83 18.10 -10.60
C PRO A 118 10.82 18.39 -9.47
N ASP A 119 10.82 19.57 -8.90
CA ASP A 119 11.80 20.04 -7.92
C ASP A 119 11.33 19.92 -6.47
N HIS A 120 10.17 19.29 -6.25
CA HIS A 120 9.56 19.17 -4.94
C HIS A 120 9.87 17.82 -4.29
N PRO A 121 9.92 17.76 -2.95
CA PRO A 121 10.11 16.50 -2.24
C PRO A 121 8.96 15.53 -2.43
N LYS A 122 9.27 14.22 -2.38
CA LYS A 122 8.33 13.12 -2.51
C LYS A 122 8.36 12.26 -1.25
N ILE A 123 7.20 12.11 -0.63
CA ILE A 123 6.99 11.21 0.51
C ILE A 123 6.16 10.02 0.03
N LEU A 124 6.55 8.83 0.43
CA LEU A 124 5.81 7.61 0.15
C LEU A 124 5.28 7.03 1.46
N ILE A 125 3.97 6.86 1.57
CA ILE A 125 3.29 6.25 2.71
C ILE A 125 2.83 4.87 2.28
N GLY A 126 3.27 3.83 2.97
CA GLY A 126 2.81 2.46 2.75
C GLY A 126 2.04 1.93 3.95
N VAL A 127 0.96 1.21 3.71
CA VAL A 127 0.11 0.62 4.75
C VAL A 127 0.10 -0.90 4.60
N GLY A 128 0.31 -1.64 5.66
CA GLY A 128 0.30 -3.10 5.66
C GLY A 128 1.28 -3.69 4.64
N VAL A 129 0.77 -4.44 3.66
CA VAL A 129 1.55 -4.93 2.51
C VAL A 129 1.98 -3.78 1.58
N GLY A 130 1.21 -2.69 1.49
CA GLY A 130 1.65 -1.48 0.80
C GLY A 130 2.94 -0.88 1.37
N ALA A 131 3.23 -1.10 2.66
CA ALA A 131 4.51 -0.72 3.26
C ALA A 131 5.67 -1.61 2.75
N LEU A 132 5.44 -2.90 2.55
CA LEU A 132 6.39 -3.79 1.89
C LEU A 132 6.70 -3.30 0.45
N TYR A 133 5.66 -2.93 -0.30
CA TYR A 133 5.83 -2.43 -1.67
C TYR A 133 6.58 -1.09 -1.70
N ALA A 134 6.29 -0.19 -0.78
CA ALA A 134 7.01 1.09 -0.63
C ALA A 134 8.49 0.89 -0.29
N LEU A 135 8.81 -0.03 0.61
CA LEU A 135 10.19 -0.42 0.92
C LEU A 135 10.90 -1.03 -0.30
N ALA A 136 10.24 -1.93 -1.02
CA ALA A 136 10.79 -2.53 -2.23
C ALA A 136 11.09 -1.46 -3.29
N TYR A 137 10.15 -0.53 -3.53
CA TYR A 137 10.36 0.59 -4.45
C TYR A 137 11.57 1.46 -4.07
N ALA A 138 11.67 1.83 -2.80
CA ALA A 138 12.77 2.65 -2.33
C ALA A 138 14.15 1.95 -2.43
N LEU A 139 14.17 0.62 -2.21
CA LEU A 139 15.39 -0.21 -2.37
C LEU A 139 15.84 -0.35 -3.82
N GLU A 140 14.94 -0.31 -4.77
CA GLU A 140 15.28 -0.34 -6.21
C GLU A 140 15.80 1.00 -6.74
N GLY A 141 15.58 2.11 -6.00
CA GLY A 141 16.12 3.43 -6.36
C GLY A 141 15.62 3.99 -7.69
N LEU A 142 14.42 3.63 -8.11
CA LEU A 142 13.85 4.01 -9.41
C LEU A 142 13.45 5.49 -9.50
N GLY A 143 13.33 6.18 -8.37
CA GLY A 143 12.96 7.59 -8.31
C GLY A 143 13.24 8.20 -6.94
N ALA A 144 13.11 9.51 -6.83
CA ALA A 144 13.35 10.22 -5.59
C ALA A 144 12.29 9.87 -4.53
N VAL A 145 12.75 9.44 -3.35
CA VAL A 145 11.95 9.28 -2.13
C VAL A 145 12.67 10.01 -1.02
N ASN A 146 12.09 11.12 -0.55
CA ASN A 146 12.70 11.96 0.49
C ASN A 146 12.33 11.49 1.90
N GLY A 147 11.29 10.66 2.01
CA GLY A 147 10.88 10.06 3.27
C GLY A 147 9.86 8.94 3.06
N LEU A 148 9.86 7.99 3.99
CA LEU A 148 8.90 6.89 4.05
C LEU A 148 8.08 6.94 5.34
N VAL A 149 6.78 6.74 5.24
CA VAL A 149 5.92 6.45 6.38
C VAL A 149 5.38 5.03 6.24
N LEU A 150 5.63 4.20 7.23
CA LEU A 150 5.24 2.79 7.24
C LEU A 150 4.20 2.57 8.33
N LEU A 151 2.96 2.29 7.93
CA LEU A 151 1.82 2.09 8.83
C LEU A 151 1.55 0.59 8.95
N ALA A 152 1.70 0.03 10.15
CA ALA A 152 1.51 -1.39 10.43
C ALA A 152 2.16 -2.31 9.37
N PRO A 153 3.48 -2.15 9.08
CA PRO A 153 4.12 -2.81 7.95
C PRO A 153 4.08 -4.33 8.06
N VAL A 154 3.59 -5.01 7.03
CA VAL A 154 3.54 -6.48 6.94
C VAL A 154 4.78 -6.98 6.20
N LEU A 155 5.74 -7.51 6.94
CA LEU A 155 6.99 -8.07 6.42
C LEU A 155 7.13 -9.58 6.63
N GLU A 156 6.14 -10.20 7.21
CA GLU A 156 5.96 -11.66 7.26
C GLU A 156 4.50 -12.04 6.98
N PRO A 157 4.00 -11.77 5.75
CA PRO A 157 2.62 -12.05 5.42
C PRO A 157 2.31 -13.54 5.59
N LYS A 158 1.41 -13.86 6.51
CA LYS A 158 0.96 -15.23 6.77
C LYS A 158 -0.16 -15.56 5.79
N LEU A 159 0.20 -15.88 4.56
CA LEU A 159 -0.72 -16.23 3.50
C LEU A 159 -0.73 -17.75 3.31
N THR A 160 -1.91 -18.34 3.19
CA THR A 160 -2.08 -19.77 2.95
C THR A 160 -2.61 -19.99 1.54
N PRO A 161 -1.84 -20.66 0.66
CA PRO A 161 -2.34 -21.01 -0.65
C PRO A 161 -3.61 -21.87 -0.55
N PRO A 162 -4.59 -21.69 -1.45
CA PRO A 162 -5.78 -22.52 -1.47
C PRO A 162 -5.40 -23.99 -1.62
N PRO A 163 -6.13 -24.95 -1.01
CA PRO A 163 -5.80 -26.36 -1.08
C PRO A 163 -5.80 -26.85 -2.53
N ALA A 164 -4.86 -27.73 -2.85
CA ALA A 164 -4.85 -28.40 -4.14
C ALA A 164 -6.10 -29.30 -4.27
N PRO A 165 -6.64 -29.49 -5.49
CA PRO A 165 -7.73 -30.42 -5.71
C PRO A 165 -7.39 -31.80 -5.16
N GLY A 166 -8.29 -32.39 -4.34
CA GLY A 166 -8.09 -33.73 -3.73
C GLY A 166 -8.81 -34.85 -4.48
N GLY A 167 -8.48 -36.10 -4.18
CA GLY A 167 -9.14 -37.31 -4.68
C GLY A 167 -9.09 -37.41 -6.22
N LEU A 168 -10.16 -37.93 -6.82
CA LEU A 168 -10.25 -38.16 -8.26
C LEU A 168 -10.06 -36.85 -9.07
N LYS A 169 -10.44 -35.66 -8.49
CA LYS A 169 -10.27 -34.36 -9.13
C LYS A 169 -8.78 -33.99 -9.33
N ALA A 170 -7.88 -34.46 -8.46
CA ALA A 170 -6.45 -34.20 -8.58
C ALA A 170 -5.85 -34.80 -9.87
N MET A 171 -6.45 -35.87 -10.40
CA MET A 171 -5.99 -36.51 -11.63
C MET A 171 -6.28 -35.67 -12.89
N PHE A 172 -7.27 -34.77 -12.81
CA PHE A 172 -7.76 -34.01 -13.97
C PHE A 172 -7.58 -32.50 -13.82
N LYS A 173 -7.36 -31.99 -12.63
CA LYS A 173 -7.27 -30.54 -12.36
C LYS A 173 -6.00 -30.23 -11.58
N LYS A 174 -4.99 -29.70 -12.27
CA LYS A 174 -3.76 -29.17 -11.62
C LYS A 174 -4.07 -27.80 -10.98
N PRO A 175 -3.43 -27.47 -9.83
CA PRO A 175 -3.48 -26.13 -9.28
C PRO A 175 -3.03 -25.08 -10.30
N LYS A 176 -3.72 -23.96 -10.33
CA LYS A 176 -3.37 -22.83 -11.23
C LYS A 176 -2.91 -21.63 -10.41
N PRO A 177 -2.03 -20.78 -10.95
CA PRO A 177 -1.57 -19.55 -10.27
C PRO A 177 -2.70 -18.66 -9.76
N LEU A 178 -3.77 -18.52 -10.54
CA LEU A 178 -4.92 -17.68 -10.21
C LEU A 178 -6.02 -18.39 -9.40
N ASP A 179 -5.82 -19.63 -8.96
CA ASP A 179 -6.82 -20.25 -8.08
C ASP A 179 -7.04 -19.34 -6.85
N PRO A 180 -8.27 -18.86 -6.61
CA PRO A 180 -8.55 -17.93 -5.53
C PRO A 180 -8.46 -18.64 -4.18
N GLY A 181 -7.82 -17.99 -3.24
CA GLY A 181 -7.79 -18.30 -1.82
C GLY A 181 -8.35 -17.16 -1.00
N VAL A 182 -8.33 -17.33 0.31
CA VAL A 182 -8.79 -16.32 1.27
C VAL A 182 -7.56 -15.70 1.92
N LEU A 183 -7.53 -14.36 1.99
CA LEU A 183 -6.46 -13.62 2.64
C LEU A 183 -6.34 -13.99 4.14
N GLY A 184 -7.47 -14.28 4.76
CA GLY A 184 -7.50 -14.79 6.14
C GLY A 184 -7.32 -13.71 7.22
N TRP A 185 -7.40 -12.44 6.85
CA TRP A 185 -7.31 -11.30 7.77
C TRP A 185 -8.71 -10.73 7.99
N SER A 186 -9.43 -11.29 8.96
CA SER A 186 -10.79 -10.86 9.26
C SER A 186 -10.83 -9.42 9.78
N PRO A 187 -11.99 -8.74 9.71
CA PRO A 187 -12.14 -7.40 10.31
C PRO A 187 -11.76 -7.35 11.79
N GLU A 188 -11.98 -8.44 12.55
CA GLU A 188 -11.61 -8.54 13.97
C GLU A 188 -10.09 -8.56 14.17
N GLN A 189 -9.34 -9.14 13.24
CA GLN A 189 -7.88 -9.16 13.29
C GLN A 189 -7.28 -7.81 12.84
N ARG A 190 -7.97 -7.10 11.93
CA ARG A 190 -7.50 -5.81 11.42
C ARG A 190 -7.80 -4.65 12.37
N PHE A 191 -8.96 -4.66 13.06
CA PHE A 191 -9.42 -3.50 13.81
C PHE A 191 -9.85 -3.88 15.23
N VAL A 192 -9.47 -3.03 16.19
CA VAL A 192 -10.02 -3.06 17.56
C VAL A 192 -11.40 -2.41 17.57
N SER A 193 -11.58 -1.28 16.86
CA SER A 193 -12.85 -0.55 16.77
C SER A 193 -13.96 -1.34 16.09
N PRO A 194 -15.14 -1.55 16.73
CA PRO A 194 -16.31 -2.16 16.10
C PRO A 194 -16.82 -1.35 14.90
N GLU A 195 -16.73 -0.02 14.96
CA GLU A 195 -17.14 0.88 13.88
C GLU A 195 -16.25 0.68 12.65
N ALA A 196 -14.93 0.56 12.85
CA ALA A 196 -13.98 0.28 11.77
C ALA A 196 -14.25 -1.10 11.12
N ARG A 197 -14.56 -2.12 11.93
CA ARG A 197 -14.95 -3.45 11.43
C ARG A 197 -16.18 -3.37 10.55
N THR A 198 -17.21 -2.67 11.02
CA THR A 198 -18.48 -2.50 10.28
C THR A 198 -18.26 -1.73 8.99
N ALA A 199 -17.52 -0.63 9.03
CA ALA A 199 -17.19 0.17 7.86
C ALA A 199 -16.40 -0.64 6.82
N PHE A 200 -15.43 -1.45 7.26
CA PHE A 200 -14.67 -2.34 6.39
C PHE A 200 -15.56 -3.39 5.75
N ALA A 201 -16.36 -4.11 6.54
CA ALA A 201 -17.22 -5.18 6.05
C ALA A 201 -18.33 -4.71 5.09
N SER A 202 -18.72 -3.44 5.17
CA SER A 202 -19.74 -2.84 4.30
C SER A 202 -19.17 -2.17 3.03
N ASP A 203 -17.86 -2.06 2.91
CA ASP A 203 -17.21 -1.44 1.76
C ASP A 203 -17.14 -2.41 0.56
N PRO A 204 -17.85 -2.13 -0.55
CA PRO A 204 -17.92 -3.06 -1.68
C PRO A 204 -16.63 -3.17 -2.48
N LYS A 205 -15.65 -2.32 -2.23
CA LYS A 205 -14.36 -2.32 -2.93
C LYS A 205 -13.27 -3.10 -2.20
N VAL A 206 -13.46 -3.42 -0.92
CA VAL A 206 -12.55 -4.30 -0.19
C VAL A 206 -12.80 -5.75 -0.57
N HIS A 207 -11.79 -6.58 -0.42
CA HIS A 207 -11.89 -8.03 -0.64
C HIS A 207 -10.93 -8.80 0.27
N ASP A 208 -11.23 -10.06 0.50
CA ASP A 208 -10.39 -11.00 1.24
C ASP A 208 -9.72 -12.06 0.33
N VAL A 209 -9.68 -11.77 -0.97
CA VAL A 209 -9.11 -12.68 -1.97
C VAL A 209 -7.60 -12.53 -2.03
N VAL A 210 -6.90 -13.67 -2.06
CA VAL A 210 -5.50 -13.80 -2.45
C VAL A 210 -5.36 -14.98 -3.40
N THR A 211 -4.65 -14.83 -4.51
CA THR A 211 -4.44 -15.95 -5.42
C THR A 211 -3.39 -16.91 -4.87
N ARG A 212 -3.42 -18.18 -5.34
CA ARG A 212 -2.40 -19.18 -5.01
C ARG A 212 -1.00 -18.63 -5.22
N HIS A 213 -0.74 -18.05 -6.38
CA HIS A 213 0.57 -17.53 -6.75
C HIS A 213 1.04 -16.46 -5.77
N THR A 214 0.19 -15.46 -5.48
CA THR A 214 0.52 -14.41 -4.50
C THR A 214 0.83 -14.98 -3.12
N ALA A 215 0.02 -15.96 -2.65
CA ALA A 215 0.24 -16.59 -1.36
C ALA A 215 1.56 -17.39 -1.30
N GLU A 216 2.03 -17.93 -2.42
CA GLU A 216 3.29 -18.68 -2.51
C GLU A 216 4.51 -17.76 -2.61
N ILE A 217 4.41 -16.63 -3.37
CA ILE A 217 5.60 -15.82 -3.69
C ILE A 217 5.82 -14.66 -2.73
N LEU A 218 4.75 -14.08 -2.16
CA LEU A 218 4.87 -12.85 -1.36
C LEU A 218 5.65 -13.06 -0.05
N PRO A 219 5.46 -14.14 0.73
CA PRO A 219 6.21 -14.34 1.96
C PRO A 219 7.75 -14.42 1.78
N PRO A 220 8.31 -15.21 0.84
CA PRO A 220 9.76 -15.21 0.62
C PRO A 220 10.28 -13.88 0.05
N ALA A 221 9.49 -13.19 -0.75
CA ALA A 221 9.83 -11.86 -1.26
C ALA A 221 9.90 -10.82 -0.14
N ALA A 222 8.95 -10.84 0.80
CA ALA A 222 8.94 -9.97 1.98
C ALA A 222 10.18 -10.20 2.86
N ALA A 223 10.56 -11.46 3.09
CA ALA A 223 11.78 -11.80 3.83
C ALA A 223 13.04 -11.25 3.16
N SER A 224 13.11 -11.28 1.84
CA SER A 224 14.22 -10.67 1.08
C SER A 224 14.29 -9.16 1.25
N ILE A 225 13.17 -8.45 1.21
CA ILE A 225 13.11 -7.01 1.46
C ILE A 225 13.56 -6.70 2.88
N ARG A 226 13.05 -7.41 3.89
CA ARG A 226 13.45 -7.21 5.29
C ARG A 226 14.96 -7.32 5.48
N GLY A 227 15.62 -8.27 4.85
CA GLY A 227 17.08 -8.44 4.92
C GLY A 227 17.89 -7.29 4.29
N ARG A 228 17.25 -6.43 3.48
CA ARG A 228 17.88 -5.32 2.76
C ARG A 228 17.57 -3.93 3.36
N VAL A 229 16.59 -3.83 4.25
CA VAL A 229 16.09 -2.53 4.77
C VAL A 229 17.18 -1.70 5.44
N GLU A 230 18.16 -2.33 6.09
CA GLU A 230 19.29 -1.63 6.73
C GLU A 230 20.15 -0.82 5.75
N ALA A 231 20.21 -1.24 4.47
CA ALA A 231 20.95 -0.54 3.43
C ALA A 231 20.24 0.72 2.92
N LEU A 232 18.97 0.93 3.32
CA LEU A 232 18.16 2.03 2.84
C LEU A 232 18.46 3.32 3.62
N ASP A 233 19.06 4.30 2.97
CA ASP A 233 19.36 5.62 3.54
C ASP A 233 18.25 6.66 3.23
N VAL A 234 17.01 6.33 3.60
CA VAL A 234 15.86 7.23 3.52
C VAL A 234 15.27 7.37 4.92
N PRO A 235 14.97 8.60 5.42
CA PRO A 235 14.30 8.79 6.69
C PRO A 235 12.97 8.04 6.73
N ARG A 236 12.67 7.36 7.86
CA ARG A 236 11.47 6.53 7.99
C ARG A 236 10.73 6.81 9.28
N LEU A 237 9.41 7.01 9.19
CA LEU A 237 8.50 6.96 10.32
C LEU A 237 7.75 5.62 10.29
N VAL A 238 7.89 4.84 11.35
CA VAL A 238 7.22 3.55 11.48
C VAL A 238 6.19 3.64 12.61
N LEU A 239 4.92 3.42 12.29
CA LEU A 239 3.82 3.37 13.25
C LEU A 239 3.23 1.96 13.26
N HIS A 240 3.07 1.36 14.44
CA HIS A 240 2.54 -0.01 14.57
C HIS A 240 1.61 -0.12 15.77
N GLY A 241 0.44 -0.75 15.60
CA GLY A 241 -0.52 -0.94 16.69
C GLY A 241 -0.07 -2.04 17.67
N SER A 242 -0.28 -1.82 18.98
CA SER A 242 0.07 -2.82 19.98
C SER A 242 -0.81 -4.07 19.94
N GLU A 243 -2.04 -3.92 19.41
CA GLU A 243 -3.05 -4.99 19.30
C GLU A 243 -3.17 -5.55 17.87
N ASP A 244 -2.15 -5.30 17.02
CA ASP A 244 -2.12 -5.83 15.65
C ASP A 244 -2.08 -7.36 15.65
N GLN A 245 -3.11 -8.00 15.05
CA GLN A 245 -3.23 -9.45 14.94
C GLN A 245 -2.91 -9.97 13.53
N VAL A 246 -2.64 -9.07 12.58
CA VAL A 246 -2.19 -9.41 11.22
C VAL A 246 -0.68 -9.59 11.21
N GLU A 247 0.06 -8.62 11.76
CA GLU A 247 1.51 -8.67 11.88
C GLU A 247 1.95 -8.36 13.31
N SER A 248 2.89 -9.12 13.81
CA SER A 248 3.43 -8.88 15.16
C SER A 248 4.17 -7.54 15.23
N VAL A 249 3.87 -6.74 16.25
CA VAL A 249 4.49 -5.43 16.50
C VAL A 249 6.02 -5.49 16.56
N GLY A 250 6.60 -6.60 17.05
CA GLY A 250 8.05 -6.82 17.06
C GLY A 250 8.68 -6.89 15.67
N ARG A 251 7.88 -7.21 14.64
CA ARG A 251 8.38 -7.29 13.26
C ARG A 251 8.72 -5.93 12.63
N SER A 252 8.23 -4.84 13.22
CA SER A 252 8.60 -3.49 12.79
C SER A 252 9.86 -2.95 13.45
N GLU A 253 10.51 -3.69 14.33
CA GLU A 253 11.78 -3.29 14.96
C GLU A 253 12.91 -3.19 13.93
N GLY A 254 13.69 -2.11 14.01
CA GLY A 254 14.80 -1.83 13.11
C GLY A 254 14.41 -1.26 11.75
N LEU A 255 13.09 -1.10 11.47
CA LEU A 255 12.65 -0.54 10.19
C LEU A 255 12.84 0.97 10.10
N GLU A 256 12.90 1.68 11.22
CA GLU A 256 13.07 3.14 11.28
C GLU A 256 14.42 3.61 10.72
N GLY A 257 15.45 2.79 10.89
CA GLY A 257 16.82 3.16 10.49
C GLY A 257 17.39 4.35 11.27
N PRO A 258 18.60 4.83 10.90
CA PRO A 258 19.34 5.80 11.72
C PRO A 258 18.75 7.22 11.72
N ARG A 259 17.92 7.58 10.74
CA ARG A 259 17.29 8.91 10.60
C ARG A 259 15.80 8.87 10.73
N GLY A 260 15.27 7.90 11.42
CA GLY A 260 13.83 7.68 11.54
C GLY A 260 13.36 7.53 12.97
N ALA A 261 12.09 7.21 13.11
CA ALA A 261 11.45 6.93 14.39
C ALA A 261 10.47 5.76 14.24
N ARG A 262 10.40 4.94 15.28
CA ARG A 262 9.38 3.91 15.43
C ARG A 262 8.53 4.20 16.66
N VAL A 263 7.21 4.16 16.48
CA VAL A 263 6.25 4.40 17.57
C VAL A 263 5.24 3.26 17.61
N VAL A 264 5.09 2.65 18.77
CA VAL A 264 4.03 1.66 19.02
C VAL A 264 2.81 2.39 19.59
N ILE A 265 1.67 2.16 18.96
CA ILE A 265 0.41 2.83 19.28
C ILE A 265 -0.42 1.95 20.19
N GLY A 266 -0.52 2.35 21.46
CA GLY A 266 -1.25 1.59 22.46
C GLY A 266 -2.73 1.42 22.13
N GLY A 267 -3.24 0.19 22.19
CA GLY A 267 -4.64 -0.14 21.99
C GLY A 267 -5.13 -0.05 20.53
N ALA A 268 -4.24 0.20 19.56
CA ALA A 268 -4.60 0.20 18.15
C ALA A 268 -4.29 -1.16 17.48
N GLY A 269 -5.15 -1.56 16.55
CA GLY A 269 -4.98 -2.75 15.72
C GLY A 269 -4.13 -2.49 14.48
N HIS A 270 -4.29 -3.35 13.48
CA HIS A 270 -3.59 -3.26 12.19
C HIS A 270 -4.01 -2.02 11.39
N GLY A 271 -5.30 -1.76 11.31
CA GLY A 271 -5.86 -0.67 10.53
C GLY A 271 -5.76 0.69 11.20
N LEU A 272 -4.57 1.14 11.54
CA LEU A 272 -4.25 2.33 12.32
C LEU A 272 -5.08 3.57 12.00
N MET A 273 -5.28 3.85 10.69
CA MET A 273 -5.97 5.06 10.23
C MET A 273 -7.50 4.97 10.34
N HIS A 274 -8.02 3.87 10.88
CA HIS A 274 -9.44 3.63 11.12
C HIS A 274 -9.76 3.40 12.60
N GLU A 275 -8.76 3.47 13.47
CA GLU A 275 -8.89 3.33 14.92
C GLU A 275 -9.14 4.67 15.61
N ALA A 276 -9.51 4.64 16.89
CA ALA A 276 -9.75 5.85 17.68
C ALA A 276 -8.54 6.81 17.73
N GLN A 277 -7.35 6.28 17.56
CA GLN A 277 -6.08 7.02 17.55
C GLN A 277 -5.79 7.72 16.21
N ALA A 278 -6.57 7.47 15.16
CA ALA A 278 -6.31 8.00 13.81
C ALA A 278 -6.15 9.54 13.74
N PRO A 279 -6.90 10.37 14.49
CA PRO A 279 -6.67 11.82 14.47
C PRO A 279 -5.27 12.21 14.98
N GLU A 280 -4.82 11.65 16.12
CA GLU A 280 -3.47 11.90 16.66
C GLU A 280 -2.38 11.42 15.70
N LEU A 281 -2.58 10.24 15.09
CA LEU A 281 -1.64 9.69 14.11
C LEU A 281 -1.56 10.55 12.86
N THR A 282 -2.68 11.09 12.40
CA THR A 282 -2.74 12.02 11.28
C THR A 282 -1.90 13.27 11.55
N GLU A 283 -2.06 13.89 12.72
CA GLU A 283 -1.25 15.05 13.13
C GLU A 283 0.24 14.71 13.18
N ARG A 284 0.61 13.55 13.71
CA ARG A 284 1.98 13.07 13.78
C ARG A 284 2.60 12.84 12.40
N ILE A 285 1.84 12.25 11.48
CA ILE A 285 2.29 12.00 10.09
C ILE A 285 2.50 13.33 9.37
N VAL A 286 1.54 14.27 9.48
CA VAL A 286 1.65 15.60 8.88
C VAL A 286 2.88 16.33 9.43
N ALA A 287 3.05 16.38 10.75
CA ALA A 287 4.20 17.04 11.37
C ALA A 287 5.53 16.41 10.95
N TRP A 288 5.58 15.08 10.79
CA TRP A 288 6.78 14.40 10.32
C TRP A 288 7.08 14.73 8.84
N CYS A 289 6.08 14.70 7.97
CA CYS A 289 6.25 15.11 6.57
C CYS A 289 6.78 16.55 6.47
N ASP A 290 6.23 17.45 7.27
CA ASP A 290 6.63 18.86 7.33
C ASP A 290 8.09 19.03 7.80
N ALA A 291 8.52 18.23 8.76
CA ALA A 291 9.90 18.25 9.27
C ALA A 291 10.92 17.69 8.27
N MET A 292 10.51 16.69 7.45
CA MET A 292 11.38 16.14 6.40
C MET A 292 11.59 17.09 5.23
N CYS A 293 10.67 18.02 5.02
CA CYS A 293 10.68 18.96 3.90
C CYS A 293 10.39 20.38 4.42
N PRO A 294 11.35 21.00 5.15
CA PRO A 294 11.21 22.37 5.63
C PRO A 294 11.04 23.35 4.45
N ARG A 295 10.23 24.40 4.67
CA ARG A 295 10.00 25.48 3.68
C ARG A 295 11.25 26.26 3.40
#